data_b1bfc5d563ca8b6397fd2e067c5db17e
#
_entry.id   b1bfc5d563ca8b6397fd2e067c5db17e
#
_cell.length_a   1.000
_cell.length_b   1.000
_cell.length_c   1.000
_cell.angle_alpha   90.00
_cell.angle_beta   90.00
_cell.angle_gamma   90.00
#
_symmetry.space_group_name_H-M   'P 1'
#
loop_
_entity.id
_entity.type
_entity.pdbx_description
1 polymer ?
#
loop_
_entity_poly.entity_id
_entity_poly.type
_entity_poly.pdbx_seq_one_letter_code
_entity_poly.pdbx_strand_id
1 'polypeptide(L)'
;MKPIYEPKGAAKEYGELALNIYTKCPHACFYCYCPKVLHKAPEDFFGGAEPRKDIVNEVRKQLEREHITGKLIHLCFVGDPYPTGYDTTPTREIIKLLKDSGNHVQILTKGDGSRDFDLLDENDWYGVTLDGSENGDTAFERLDSLRHAKTADANTWISFEPVLDAKRVLTYLMLTKDFYVDRVKIGKLNYHPSVIDWKKFGREAEELCKRLDIDYYIKDSLRKEMDG
;
A
#
# COMPACT_ATOMS: atom_id res chain seq x y z
N MET A 1 14.97 0.34 17.92
CA MET A 1 14.65 1.12 16.67
C MET A 1 13.25 1.69 16.89
N LYS A 2 12.99 2.96 16.53
CA LYS A 2 11.65 3.54 16.66
C LYS A 2 10.67 2.82 15.74
N PRO A 3 9.51 2.32 16.24
CA PRO A 3 8.48 1.70 15.40
C PRO A 3 7.92 2.65 14.35
N ILE A 4 7.48 3.85 14.76
CA ILE A 4 7.01 4.91 13.86
C ILE A 4 8.22 5.73 13.43
N TYR A 5 8.41 5.87 12.13
CA TYR A 5 9.61 6.50 11.56
C TYR A 5 9.31 7.28 10.28
N GLU A 6 10.19 8.22 9.93
CA GLU A 6 10.18 8.91 8.65
C GLU A 6 10.76 8.01 7.56
N PRO A 7 10.00 7.66 6.50
CA PRO A 7 10.51 6.86 5.40
C PRO A 7 11.57 7.63 4.60
N LYS A 8 12.44 6.89 3.87
CA LYS A 8 13.51 7.47 3.05
C LYS A 8 13.34 7.08 1.58
N GLY A 9 13.97 7.85 0.69
CA GLY A 9 13.94 7.58 -0.75
C GLY A 9 12.52 7.57 -1.30
N ALA A 10 12.22 6.68 -2.24
CA ALA A 10 10.91 6.54 -2.89
C ALA A 10 9.75 6.23 -1.93
N ALA A 11 10.02 5.72 -0.72
CA ALA A 11 8.99 5.49 0.27
C ALA A 11 8.36 6.80 0.80
N LYS A 12 9.07 7.94 0.71
CA LYS A 12 8.52 9.28 1.06
C LYS A 12 7.31 9.68 0.21
N GLU A 13 7.20 9.16 -1.01
CA GLU A 13 6.07 9.43 -1.91
C GLU A 13 4.75 8.85 -1.38
N TYR A 14 4.79 7.98 -0.36
CA TYR A 14 3.61 7.40 0.28
C TYR A 14 3.11 8.19 1.49
N GLY A 15 4.00 8.80 2.25
CA GLY A 15 3.64 9.57 3.44
C GLY A 15 4.84 10.02 4.26
N GLU A 16 4.60 10.90 5.23
CA GLU A 16 5.63 11.46 6.11
C GLU A 16 6.07 10.47 7.20
N LEU A 17 5.15 9.65 7.70
CA LEU A 17 5.42 8.65 8.73
C LEU A 17 5.00 7.26 8.28
N ALA A 18 5.71 6.27 8.76
CA ALA A 18 5.45 4.86 8.47
C ALA A 18 5.72 3.96 9.68
N LEU A 19 5.11 2.80 9.66
CA LEU A 19 5.26 1.76 10.67
C LEU A 19 5.28 0.38 9.99
N ASN A 20 6.26 -0.46 10.33
CA ASN A 20 6.31 -1.84 9.86
C ASN A 20 5.93 -2.80 10.99
N ILE A 21 4.86 -3.56 10.79
CA ILE A 21 4.31 -4.48 11.79
C ILE A 21 5.02 -5.83 11.74
N TYR A 22 5.25 -6.33 10.51
CA TYR A 22 5.80 -7.67 10.28
C TYR A 22 7.26 -7.63 9.83
N THR A 23 7.96 -8.75 9.98
CA THR A 23 9.36 -8.95 9.56
C THR A 23 9.49 -9.78 8.30
N LYS A 24 8.39 -10.39 7.85
CA LYS A 24 8.27 -11.32 6.71
C LYS A 24 6.98 -11.06 5.93
N CYS A 25 6.88 -11.61 4.71
CA CYS A 25 5.70 -11.44 3.87
C CYS A 25 5.46 -12.67 2.99
N PRO A 26 4.32 -13.36 3.11
CA PRO A 26 4.03 -14.58 2.36
C PRO A 26 3.63 -14.36 0.90
N HIS A 27 3.37 -13.11 0.47
CA HIS A 27 2.94 -12.82 -0.90
C HIS A 27 3.99 -13.14 -1.97
N ALA A 28 5.27 -13.28 -1.60
CA ALA A 28 6.38 -13.73 -2.46
C ALA A 28 6.47 -13.03 -3.84
N CYS A 29 6.17 -11.73 -3.87
CA CYS A 29 6.23 -10.96 -5.11
C CYS A 29 7.66 -11.00 -5.68
N PHE A 30 7.83 -11.43 -6.94
CA PHE A 30 9.15 -11.58 -7.56
C PHE A 30 9.96 -10.28 -7.61
N TYR A 31 9.30 -9.15 -7.65
CA TYR A 31 9.88 -7.81 -7.68
C TYR A 31 10.14 -7.21 -6.29
N CYS A 32 9.86 -7.95 -5.22
CA CYS A 32 9.97 -7.44 -3.85
C CYS A 32 11.41 -7.05 -3.52
N TYR A 33 11.61 -5.81 -3.13
CA TYR A 33 12.92 -5.28 -2.75
C TYR A 33 13.34 -5.65 -1.31
N CYS A 34 12.39 -6.09 -0.48
CA CYS A 34 12.59 -6.29 0.95
C CYS A 34 13.70 -7.29 1.29
N PRO A 35 13.81 -8.48 0.66
CA PRO A 35 14.90 -9.40 0.94
C PRO A 35 16.28 -8.74 0.77
N LYS A 36 16.46 -8.01 -0.34
CA LYS A 36 17.71 -7.31 -0.65
C LYS A 36 18.03 -6.21 0.38
N VAL A 37 17.06 -5.38 0.72
CA VAL A 37 17.25 -4.26 1.68
C VAL A 37 17.49 -4.75 3.10
N LEU A 38 16.87 -5.87 3.47
CA LEU A 38 17.02 -6.48 4.80
C LEU A 38 18.19 -7.45 4.90
N HIS A 39 18.93 -7.68 3.80
CA HIS A 39 20.00 -8.68 3.73
C HIS A 39 19.55 -10.08 4.18
N LYS A 40 18.32 -10.48 3.77
CA LYS A 40 17.73 -11.79 4.04
C LYS A 40 17.69 -12.63 2.78
N ALA A 41 17.81 -13.95 2.93
CA ALA A 41 17.50 -14.85 1.83
C ALA A 41 16.00 -14.74 1.46
N PRO A 42 15.64 -14.79 0.16
CA PRO A 42 14.25 -14.71 -0.26
C PRO A 42 13.33 -15.74 0.43
N GLU A 43 13.80 -16.98 0.55
CA GLU A 43 13.09 -18.07 1.22
C GLU A 43 12.80 -17.79 2.69
N ASP A 44 13.72 -17.14 3.40
CA ASP A 44 13.53 -16.72 4.80
C ASP A 44 12.51 -15.59 4.91
N PHE A 45 12.54 -14.63 3.98
CA PHE A 45 11.63 -13.49 4.01
C PHE A 45 10.21 -13.87 3.59
N PHE A 46 10.08 -14.73 2.58
CA PHE A 46 8.78 -15.17 2.07
C PHE A 46 8.20 -16.38 2.82
N GLY A 47 8.92 -16.93 3.77
CA GLY A 47 8.53 -18.12 4.55
C GLY A 47 7.43 -17.88 5.59
N GLY A 48 6.69 -16.76 5.52
CA GLY A 48 5.58 -16.51 6.42
C GLY A 48 5.31 -15.04 6.71
N ALA A 49 4.51 -14.79 7.75
CA ALA A 49 4.34 -13.48 8.36
C ALA A 49 4.61 -13.59 9.88
N GLU A 50 5.50 -12.77 10.37
CA GLU A 50 5.93 -12.79 11.76
C GLU A 50 5.91 -11.36 12.30
N PRO A 51 5.09 -11.05 13.32
CA PRO A 51 5.08 -9.73 13.93
C PRO A 51 6.45 -9.40 14.52
N ARG A 52 6.82 -8.14 14.47
CA ARG A 52 8.01 -7.65 15.18
C ARG A 52 7.83 -7.87 16.67
N LYS A 53 8.91 -8.27 17.34
CA LYS A 53 8.88 -8.53 18.77
C LYS A 53 8.31 -7.32 19.52
N ASP A 54 7.28 -7.56 20.31
CA ASP A 54 6.62 -6.58 21.20
C ASP A 54 6.12 -5.31 20.50
N ILE A 55 5.83 -5.39 19.20
CA ILE A 55 5.57 -4.22 18.34
C ILE A 55 4.44 -3.34 18.88
N VAL A 56 3.36 -3.93 19.39
CA VAL A 56 2.21 -3.18 19.92
C VAL A 56 2.61 -2.31 21.12
N ASN A 57 3.34 -2.88 22.08
CA ASN A 57 3.81 -2.14 23.25
C ASN A 57 4.88 -1.10 22.90
N GLU A 58 5.75 -1.39 21.93
CA GLU A 58 6.76 -0.42 21.49
C GLU A 58 6.11 0.77 20.76
N VAL A 59 5.04 0.55 20.00
CA VAL A 59 4.25 1.63 19.39
C VAL A 59 3.59 2.46 20.48
N ARG A 60 2.92 1.83 21.45
CA ARG A 60 2.29 2.51 22.61
C ARG A 60 3.27 3.42 23.33
N LYS A 61 4.43 2.87 23.73
CA LYS A 61 5.49 3.62 24.42
C LYS A 61 6.00 4.81 23.59
N GLN A 62 6.11 4.66 22.27
CA GLN A 62 6.56 5.75 21.41
C GLN A 62 5.51 6.84 21.29
N LEU A 63 4.24 6.50 21.10
CA LEU A 63 3.13 7.45 21.04
C LEU A 63 3.05 8.30 22.31
N GLU A 64 3.12 7.65 23.48
CA GLU A 64 3.13 8.31 24.78
C GLU A 64 4.33 9.23 24.99
N ARG A 65 5.54 8.76 24.67
CA ARG A 65 6.79 9.49 24.88
C ARG A 65 6.95 10.68 23.94
N GLU A 66 6.57 10.52 22.66
CA GLU A 66 6.83 11.52 21.61
C GLU A 66 5.60 12.37 21.29
N HIS A 67 4.45 12.08 21.94
CA HIS A 67 3.18 12.80 21.76
C HIS A 67 2.78 12.92 20.28
N ILE A 68 2.95 11.83 19.52
CA ILE A 68 2.59 11.78 18.09
C ILE A 68 1.07 11.78 17.96
N THR A 69 0.50 12.84 17.38
CA THR A 69 -0.93 13.01 17.16
C THR A 69 -1.20 13.80 15.88
N GLY A 70 -2.39 13.64 15.30
CA GLY A 70 -2.82 14.34 14.07
C GLY A 70 -2.00 13.95 12.84
N LYS A 71 -1.42 12.74 12.81
CA LYS A 71 -0.57 12.28 11.71
C LYS A 71 -1.22 11.15 10.94
N LEU A 72 -1.02 11.15 9.61
CA LEU A 72 -1.33 10.01 8.75
C LEU A 72 -0.12 9.08 8.73
N ILE A 73 -0.29 7.83 9.15
CA ILE A 73 0.80 6.86 9.30
C ILE A 73 0.59 5.70 8.32
N HIS A 74 1.56 5.52 7.40
CA HIS A 74 1.53 4.44 6.42
C HIS A 74 1.88 3.10 7.06
N LEU A 75 1.04 2.09 6.86
CA LEU A 75 1.27 0.75 7.38
C LEU A 75 1.98 -0.14 6.35
N CYS A 76 3.18 -0.54 6.72
CA CYS A 76 4.02 -1.58 6.14
C CYS A 76 4.65 -1.29 4.76
N PHE A 77 5.90 -0.82 4.80
CA PHE A 77 6.82 -0.95 3.66
C PHE A 77 7.57 -2.29 3.65
N VAL A 78 7.74 -2.89 4.83
CA VAL A 78 8.31 -4.23 4.99
C VAL A 78 7.18 -5.16 5.39
N GLY A 79 6.87 -6.11 4.53
CA GLY A 79 5.71 -6.98 4.70
C GLY A 79 4.41 -6.35 4.23
N ASP A 80 3.31 -6.99 4.54
CA ASP A 80 1.95 -6.55 4.26
C ASP A 80 1.20 -6.42 5.58
N PRO A 81 0.35 -5.39 5.80
CA PRO A 81 -0.43 -5.28 7.03
C PRO A 81 -1.49 -6.39 7.18
N TYR A 82 -1.89 -7.02 6.07
CA TYR A 82 -2.84 -8.15 6.06
C TYR A 82 -2.27 -9.34 5.29
N PRO A 83 -1.23 -10.00 5.83
CA PRO A 83 -0.62 -11.15 5.18
C PRO A 83 -1.62 -12.32 5.10
N THR A 84 -1.94 -12.74 3.88
CA THR A 84 -2.94 -13.79 3.62
C THR A 84 -2.60 -15.10 4.34
N GLY A 85 -3.56 -15.64 5.09
CA GLY A 85 -3.41 -16.90 5.82
C GLY A 85 -2.70 -16.80 7.17
N TYR A 86 -2.41 -15.59 7.67
CA TYR A 86 -1.74 -15.36 8.95
C TYR A 86 -2.59 -14.51 9.90
N ASP A 87 -2.22 -14.54 11.18
CA ASP A 87 -2.87 -13.71 12.20
C ASP A 87 -2.56 -12.23 12.00
N THR A 88 -3.61 -11.43 11.85
CA THR A 88 -3.56 -9.99 11.68
C THR A 88 -4.02 -9.20 12.91
N THR A 89 -4.17 -9.88 14.06
CA THR A 89 -4.49 -9.22 15.34
C THR A 89 -3.53 -8.08 15.67
N PRO A 90 -2.20 -8.19 15.47
CA PRO A 90 -1.29 -7.08 15.72
C PRO A 90 -1.60 -5.83 14.86
N THR A 91 -2.06 -6.01 13.62
CA THR A 91 -2.48 -4.89 12.77
C THR A 91 -3.67 -4.16 13.36
N ARG A 92 -4.71 -4.90 13.77
CA ARG A 92 -5.90 -4.32 14.42
C ARG A 92 -5.55 -3.57 15.70
N GLU A 93 -4.72 -4.14 16.56
CA GLU A 93 -4.29 -3.51 17.81
C GLU A 93 -3.52 -2.21 17.56
N ILE A 94 -2.66 -2.21 16.55
CA ILE A 94 -1.90 -1.01 16.17
C ILE A 94 -2.83 0.07 15.59
N ILE A 95 -3.78 -0.28 14.73
CA ILE A 95 -4.77 0.69 14.22
C ILE A 95 -5.51 1.34 15.40
N LYS A 96 -6.01 0.55 16.35
CA LYS A 96 -6.64 1.09 17.56
C LYS A 96 -5.75 2.05 18.32
N LEU A 97 -4.51 1.68 18.59
CA LEU A 97 -3.55 2.56 19.29
C LEU A 97 -3.31 3.88 18.57
N LEU A 98 -3.16 3.83 17.24
CA LEU A 98 -2.97 5.03 16.43
C LEU A 98 -4.20 5.94 16.48
N LYS A 99 -5.40 5.35 16.33
CA LYS A 99 -6.67 6.09 16.42
C LYS A 99 -6.90 6.69 17.81
N ASP A 100 -6.69 5.91 18.86
CA ASP A 100 -6.84 6.36 20.26
C ASP A 100 -5.87 7.51 20.60
N SER A 101 -4.74 7.60 19.89
CA SER A 101 -3.78 8.69 20.02
C SER A 101 -4.05 9.88 19.08
N GLY A 102 -5.21 9.90 18.42
CA GLY A 102 -5.62 10.98 17.50
C GLY A 102 -4.87 10.98 16.17
N ASN A 103 -4.30 9.83 15.75
CA ASN A 103 -3.67 9.67 14.45
C ASN A 103 -4.59 8.96 13.45
N HIS A 104 -4.20 8.96 12.18
CA HIS A 104 -4.89 8.34 11.08
C HIS A 104 -4.00 7.30 10.41
N VAL A 105 -4.60 6.33 9.73
CA VAL A 105 -3.86 5.26 9.07
C VAL A 105 -3.98 5.31 7.56
N GLN A 106 -2.89 5.02 6.87
CA GLN A 106 -2.87 4.74 5.44
C GLN A 106 -2.47 3.29 5.23
N ILE A 107 -3.42 2.48 4.83
CA ILE A 107 -3.26 1.06 4.56
C ILE A 107 -2.96 0.85 3.08
N LEU A 108 -2.03 -0.04 2.77
CA LEU A 108 -1.83 -0.62 1.44
C LEU A 108 -1.60 -2.12 1.58
N THR A 109 -2.43 -2.91 0.92
CA THR A 109 -2.38 -4.37 1.06
C THR A 109 -2.61 -5.12 -0.26
N LYS A 110 -2.14 -6.35 -0.31
CA LYS A 110 -2.53 -7.38 -1.28
C LYS A 110 -3.46 -8.44 -0.65
N GLY A 111 -3.66 -8.37 0.66
CA GLY A 111 -4.56 -9.22 1.43
C GLY A 111 -5.92 -8.58 1.68
N ASP A 112 -6.67 -9.15 2.62
CA ASP A 112 -8.00 -8.68 3.01
C ASP A 112 -7.96 -7.96 4.37
N GLY A 113 -8.29 -6.65 4.35
CA GLY A 113 -8.39 -5.80 5.54
C GLY A 113 -9.83 -5.56 6.03
N SER A 114 -10.82 -6.20 5.43
CA SER A 114 -12.24 -5.92 5.67
C SER A 114 -12.69 -6.06 7.14
N ARG A 115 -12.05 -6.97 7.89
CA ARG A 115 -12.30 -7.14 9.32
C ARG A 115 -12.12 -5.84 10.12
N ASP A 116 -11.26 -4.95 9.68
CA ASP A 116 -10.84 -3.77 10.44
C ASP A 116 -11.48 -2.47 9.91
N PHE A 117 -12.42 -2.55 8.97
CA PHE A 117 -13.13 -1.37 8.44
C PHE A 117 -13.95 -0.64 9.51
N ASP A 118 -14.39 -1.34 10.56
CA ASP A 118 -15.06 -0.74 11.73
C ASP A 118 -14.19 0.24 12.54
N LEU A 119 -12.88 0.29 12.26
CA LEU A 119 -11.92 1.20 12.90
C LEU A 119 -11.59 2.43 12.04
N LEU A 120 -12.01 2.46 10.77
CA LEU A 120 -11.65 3.50 9.81
C LEU A 120 -12.70 4.61 9.77
N ASP A 121 -12.27 5.81 9.41
CA ASP A 121 -13.13 6.98 9.19
C ASP A 121 -12.65 7.82 7.98
N GLU A 122 -13.27 8.96 7.73
CA GLU A 122 -13.01 9.87 6.61
C GLU A 122 -11.58 10.45 6.56
N ASN A 123 -10.79 10.26 7.60
CA ASN A 123 -9.39 10.70 7.65
C ASN A 123 -8.41 9.55 7.36
N ASP A 124 -8.90 8.33 7.30
CA ASP A 124 -8.11 7.13 7.02
C ASP A 124 -8.12 6.78 5.53
N TRP A 125 -7.11 6.05 5.10
CA TRP A 125 -6.96 5.59 3.72
C TRP A 125 -6.83 4.07 3.68
N TYR A 126 -7.73 3.40 2.98
CA TYR A 126 -7.61 1.99 2.65
C TYR A 126 -7.28 1.81 1.18
N GLY A 127 -6.24 1.08 0.88
CA GLY A 127 -5.78 0.87 -0.48
C GLY A 127 -5.31 -0.55 -0.76
N VAL A 128 -5.39 -0.89 -2.05
CA VAL A 128 -4.94 -2.18 -2.57
C VAL A 128 -3.87 -1.99 -3.63
N THR A 129 -2.99 -2.99 -3.76
CA THR A 129 -2.06 -3.05 -4.89
C THR A 129 -2.70 -3.86 -6.02
N LEU A 130 -2.71 -3.26 -7.23
CA LEU A 130 -3.06 -3.94 -8.48
C LEU A 130 -1.93 -3.73 -9.47
N ASP A 131 -1.08 -4.75 -9.68
CA ASP A 131 0.11 -4.64 -10.52
C ASP A 131 -0.11 -5.16 -11.97
N GLY A 132 -1.28 -5.72 -12.24
CA GLY A 132 -1.66 -6.28 -13.53
C GLY A 132 -1.33 -7.78 -13.67
N SER A 133 -0.74 -8.42 -12.66
CA SER A 133 -0.48 -9.88 -12.67
C SER A 133 -1.59 -10.71 -12.04
N GLU A 134 -2.54 -10.07 -11.37
CA GLU A 134 -3.64 -10.73 -10.67
C GLU A 134 -4.51 -11.55 -11.68
N ASN A 135 -5.05 -12.68 -11.21
CA ASN A 135 -6.18 -13.28 -11.92
C ASN A 135 -7.44 -12.40 -11.77
N GLY A 136 -8.47 -12.66 -12.57
CA GLY A 136 -9.68 -11.84 -12.58
C GLY A 136 -10.40 -11.79 -11.23
N ASP A 137 -10.50 -12.94 -10.55
CA ASP A 137 -11.17 -13.05 -9.25
C ASP A 137 -10.45 -12.25 -8.19
N THR A 138 -9.12 -12.40 -8.08
CA THR A 138 -8.30 -11.64 -7.12
C THR A 138 -8.35 -10.13 -7.38
N ALA A 139 -8.34 -9.70 -8.64
CA ALA A 139 -8.47 -8.28 -8.97
C ALA A 139 -9.85 -7.74 -8.55
N PHE A 140 -10.91 -8.51 -8.82
CA PHE A 140 -12.26 -8.14 -8.43
C PHE A 140 -12.43 -8.08 -6.91
N GLU A 141 -11.93 -9.07 -6.17
CA GLU A 141 -11.96 -9.09 -4.70
C GLU A 141 -11.28 -7.85 -4.09
N ARG A 142 -10.12 -7.47 -4.62
CA ARG A 142 -9.42 -6.25 -4.17
C ARG A 142 -10.19 -4.97 -4.50
N LEU A 143 -10.75 -4.86 -5.70
CA LEU A 143 -11.58 -3.72 -6.07
C LEU A 143 -12.86 -3.66 -5.21
N ASP A 144 -13.50 -4.80 -4.97
CA ASP A 144 -14.70 -4.88 -4.16
C ASP A 144 -14.45 -4.50 -2.70
N SER A 145 -13.27 -4.84 -2.16
CA SER A 145 -12.86 -4.41 -0.82
C SER A 145 -12.77 -2.88 -0.68
N LEU A 146 -12.39 -2.16 -1.74
CA LEU A 146 -12.40 -0.68 -1.74
C LEU A 146 -13.82 -0.14 -1.60
N ARG A 147 -14.79 -0.72 -2.33
CA ARG A 147 -16.19 -0.34 -2.21
C ARG A 147 -16.71 -0.55 -0.78
N HIS A 148 -16.36 -1.65 -0.14
CA HIS A 148 -16.72 -1.90 1.25
C HIS A 148 -16.04 -0.93 2.22
N ALA A 149 -14.76 -0.61 2.02
CA ALA A 149 -14.07 0.40 2.82
C ALA A 149 -14.73 1.78 2.68
N LYS A 150 -15.22 2.12 1.48
CA LYS A 150 -15.97 3.37 1.25
C LYS A 150 -17.27 3.42 2.02
N THR A 151 -17.96 2.28 2.22
CA THR A 151 -19.18 2.23 3.07
C THR A 151 -18.89 2.42 4.57
N ALA A 152 -17.62 2.31 4.98
CA ALA A 152 -17.12 2.63 6.31
C ALA A 152 -16.51 4.05 6.39
N ASP A 153 -16.87 4.92 5.44
CA ASP A 153 -16.41 6.30 5.29
C ASP A 153 -14.90 6.49 5.03
N ALA A 154 -14.11 5.43 4.87
CA ALA A 154 -12.68 5.55 4.56
C ALA A 154 -12.44 6.13 3.17
N ASN A 155 -11.35 6.88 3.01
CA ASN A 155 -10.84 7.21 1.68
C ASN A 155 -10.21 5.97 1.05
N THR A 156 -10.34 5.82 -0.27
CA THR A 156 -9.90 4.62 -0.98
C THR A 156 -8.85 4.93 -2.03
N TRP A 157 -7.91 4.02 -2.22
CA TRP A 157 -6.87 4.22 -3.22
C TRP A 157 -6.32 2.93 -3.80
N ILE A 158 -5.73 3.03 -5.01
CA ILE A 158 -5.04 1.93 -5.65
C ILE A 158 -3.58 2.32 -5.88
N SER A 159 -2.68 1.40 -5.54
CA SER A 159 -1.29 1.45 -5.97
C SER A 159 -1.09 0.55 -7.17
N PHE A 160 -0.91 1.15 -8.34
CA PHE A 160 -0.44 0.49 -9.55
C PHE A 160 1.10 0.54 -9.56
N GLU A 161 1.73 -0.11 -8.57
CA GLU A 161 3.19 -0.16 -8.45
C GLU A 161 3.65 -1.51 -7.87
N PRO A 162 4.54 -2.20 -8.61
CA PRO A 162 4.96 -1.86 -9.98
C PRO A 162 3.90 -2.24 -11.01
N VAL A 163 3.87 -1.55 -12.14
CA VAL A 163 3.07 -2.00 -13.29
C VAL A 163 3.79 -3.15 -13.97
N LEU A 164 3.12 -4.30 -14.06
CA LEU A 164 3.62 -5.52 -14.72
C LEU A 164 2.95 -5.76 -16.07
N ASP A 165 1.67 -5.40 -16.20
CA ASP A 165 0.91 -5.42 -17.44
C ASP A 165 0.23 -4.06 -17.64
N ALA A 166 0.77 -3.27 -18.57
CA ALA A 166 0.29 -1.92 -18.87
C ALA A 166 -1.18 -1.91 -19.32
N LYS A 167 -1.58 -2.87 -20.17
CA LYS A 167 -2.95 -2.96 -20.71
C LYS A 167 -3.97 -3.27 -19.61
N ARG A 168 -3.65 -4.21 -18.73
CA ARG A 168 -4.50 -4.54 -17.59
C ARG A 168 -4.65 -3.38 -16.62
N VAL A 169 -3.55 -2.70 -16.29
CA VAL A 169 -3.59 -1.54 -15.40
C VAL A 169 -4.45 -0.42 -15.99
N LEU A 170 -4.35 -0.14 -17.30
CA LEU A 170 -5.25 0.82 -17.96
C LEU A 170 -6.72 0.36 -17.89
N THR A 171 -6.99 -0.95 -17.97
CA THR A 171 -8.35 -1.49 -17.77
C THR A 171 -8.82 -1.27 -16.32
N TYR A 172 -7.98 -1.53 -15.32
CA TYR A 172 -8.32 -1.28 -13.92
C TYR A 172 -8.58 0.21 -13.64
N LEU A 173 -7.81 1.10 -14.26
CA LEU A 173 -8.04 2.54 -14.18
C LEU A 173 -9.44 2.93 -14.67
N MET A 174 -9.94 2.30 -15.73
CA MET A 174 -11.30 2.56 -16.23
C MET A 174 -12.39 2.14 -15.24
N LEU A 175 -12.12 1.17 -14.37
CA LEU A 175 -13.05 0.67 -13.37
C LEU A 175 -13.06 1.48 -12.07
N THR A 176 -12.15 2.44 -11.89
CA THR A 176 -11.98 3.14 -10.61
C THR A 176 -13.26 3.81 -10.10
N LYS A 177 -14.08 4.36 -10.99
CA LYS A 177 -15.35 5.01 -10.59
C LYS A 177 -16.40 4.02 -10.12
N ASP A 178 -16.44 2.83 -10.70
CA ASP A 178 -17.39 1.77 -10.32
C ASP A 178 -17.11 1.20 -8.93
N PHE A 179 -15.85 1.36 -8.47
CA PHE A 179 -15.39 0.90 -7.16
C PHE A 179 -15.07 2.03 -6.17
N TYR A 180 -15.53 3.26 -6.47
CA TYR A 180 -15.41 4.43 -5.60
C TYR A 180 -13.98 4.72 -5.15
N VAL A 181 -13.04 4.68 -6.10
CA VAL A 181 -11.62 4.97 -5.84
C VAL A 181 -11.39 6.47 -5.82
N ASP A 182 -10.90 7.00 -4.71
CA ASP A 182 -10.63 8.43 -4.56
C ASP A 182 -9.28 8.83 -5.17
N ARG A 183 -8.26 7.94 -5.09
CA ARG A 183 -6.90 8.23 -5.58
C ARG A 183 -6.21 7.03 -6.19
N VAL A 184 -5.33 7.28 -7.15
CA VAL A 184 -4.42 6.26 -7.67
C VAL A 184 -2.96 6.73 -7.60
N LYS A 185 -2.04 5.80 -7.32
CA LYS A 185 -0.59 6.01 -7.48
C LYS A 185 -0.06 5.04 -8.52
N ILE A 186 0.71 5.56 -9.49
CA ILE A 186 1.16 4.78 -10.66
C ILE A 186 2.68 4.83 -10.72
N GLY A 187 3.32 3.65 -10.71
CA GLY A 187 4.77 3.53 -10.74
C GLY A 187 5.27 2.39 -11.62
N LYS A 188 6.42 2.60 -12.26
CA LYS A 188 7.02 1.59 -13.13
C LYS A 188 7.64 0.43 -12.34
N LEU A 189 7.87 -0.70 -13.04
CA LEU A 189 8.73 -1.76 -12.53
C LEU A 189 10.17 -1.27 -12.47
N ASN A 190 10.74 -1.26 -11.25
CA ASN A 190 12.13 -0.88 -11.02
C ASN A 190 13.00 -2.12 -10.80
N TYR A 191 14.27 -2.04 -11.17
CA TYR A 191 15.31 -3.06 -10.94
C TYR A 191 15.11 -4.41 -11.66
N HIS A 192 14.11 -4.50 -12.53
CA HIS A 192 13.85 -5.68 -13.37
C HIS A 192 13.66 -5.26 -14.83
N PRO A 193 14.03 -6.11 -15.80
CA PRO A 193 13.74 -5.86 -17.20
C PRO A 193 12.23 -5.73 -17.44
N SER A 194 11.85 -4.86 -18.36
CA SER A 194 10.46 -4.69 -18.79
C SER A 194 10.40 -4.41 -20.28
N VAL A 195 9.37 -4.94 -20.93
CA VAL A 195 9.05 -4.66 -22.35
C VAL A 195 8.06 -3.52 -22.51
N ILE A 196 7.61 -2.91 -21.41
CA ILE A 196 6.65 -1.80 -21.42
C ILE A 196 7.35 -0.53 -21.91
N ASP A 197 6.77 0.12 -22.90
CA ASP A 197 7.11 1.50 -23.25
C ASP A 197 6.58 2.43 -22.16
N TRP A 198 7.43 2.76 -21.20
CA TRP A 198 7.07 3.55 -20.02
C TRP A 198 6.61 4.96 -20.36
N LYS A 199 7.19 5.56 -21.40
CA LYS A 199 6.80 6.90 -21.87
C LYS A 199 5.37 6.90 -22.41
N LYS A 200 5.07 5.94 -23.27
CA LYS A 200 3.73 5.76 -23.84
C LYS A 200 2.71 5.42 -22.74
N PHE A 201 3.00 4.40 -21.93
CA PHE A 201 2.13 3.98 -20.84
C PHE A 201 1.82 5.12 -19.85
N GLY A 202 2.86 5.83 -19.41
CA GLY A 202 2.70 6.92 -18.45
C GLY A 202 1.79 8.04 -18.96
N ARG A 203 1.93 8.41 -20.25
CA ARG A 203 1.06 9.41 -20.89
C ARG A 203 -0.38 8.93 -21.03
N GLU A 204 -0.60 7.69 -21.47
CA GLU A 204 -1.93 7.10 -21.58
C GLU A 204 -2.62 7.01 -20.23
N ALA A 205 -1.90 6.60 -19.18
CA ALA A 205 -2.42 6.51 -17.82
C ALA A 205 -2.78 7.89 -17.26
N GLU A 206 -1.90 8.89 -17.43
CA GLU A 206 -2.16 10.26 -16.97
C GLU A 206 -3.36 10.90 -17.69
N GLU A 207 -3.44 10.72 -19.00
CA GLU A 207 -4.59 11.20 -19.80
C GLU A 207 -5.91 10.54 -19.35
N LEU A 208 -5.85 9.23 -19.08
CA LEU A 208 -7.00 8.49 -18.59
C LEU A 208 -7.45 8.99 -17.21
N CYS A 209 -6.52 9.23 -16.29
CA CYS A 209 -6.82 9.79 -14.97
C CYS A 209 -7.48 11.17 -15.09
N LYS A 210 -6.97 12.06 -15.93
CA LYS A 210 -7.56 13.38 -16.20
C LYS A 210 -8.98 13.26 -16.76
N ARG A 211 -9.20 12.37 -17.73
CA ARG A 211 -10.53 12.13 -18.32
C ARG A 211 -11.54 11.56 -17.34
N LEU A 212 -11.09 10.73 -16.41
CA LEU A 212 -11.91 10.14 -15.37
C LEU A 212 -12.13 11.08 -14.19
N ASP A 213 -11.43 12.22 -14.15
CA ASP A 213 -11.45 13.15 -13.02
C ASP A 213 -11.16 12.45 -11.69
N ILE A 214 -10.06 11.68 -11.67
CA ILE A 214 -9.58 10.97 -10.48
C ILE A 214 -8.30 11.62 -9.98
N ASP A 215 -8.14 11.74 -8.66
CA ASP A 215 -6.88 12.19 -8.07
C ASP A 215 -5.78 11.15 -8.33
N TYR A 216 -4.65 11.58 -8.86
CA TYR A 216 -3.57 10.68 -9.24
C TYR A 216 -2.18 11.22 -8.91
N TYR A 217 -1.29 10.30 -8.63
CA TYR A 217 0.14 10.57 -8.47
C TYR A 217 0.96 9.66 -9.38
N ILE A 218 1.67 10.24 -10.34
CA ILE A 218 2.67 9.52 -11.13
C ILE A 218 3.99 9.56 -10.37
N LYS A 219 4.49 8.41 -9.98
CA LYS A 219 5.72 8.30 -9.19
C LYS A 219 6.93 8.81 -9.97
N ASP A 220 7.88 9.41 -9.26
CA ASP A 220 9.05 10.07 -9.84
C ASP A 220 9.81 9.18 -10.83
N SER A 221 9.91 7.88 -10.55
CA SER A 221 10.60 6.94 -11.44
C SER A 221 9.90 6.77 -12.80
N LEU A 222 8.56 6.84 -12.84
CA LEU A 222 7.78 6.81 -14.07
C LEU A 222 7.75 8.18 -14.74
N ARG A 223 7.62 9.26 -13.95
CA ARG A 223 7.64 10.65 -14.49
C ARG A 223 8.91 10.92 -15.27
N LYS A 224 10.06 10.49 -14.80
CA LYS A 224 11.35 10.62 -15.53
C LYS A 224 11.35 9.94 -16.89
N GLU A 225 10.67 8.81 -17.05
CA GLU A 225 10.52 8.12 -18.34
C GLU A 225 9.59 8.92 -19.30
N MET A 226 8.59 9.59 -18.76
CA MET A 226 7.64 10.38 -19.56
C MET A 226 8.27 11.67 -20.11
N ASP A 227 9.19 12.26 -19.36
CA ASP A 227 9.82 13.56 -19.66
C ASP A 227 11.07 13.40 -20.54
N GLY A 228 11.73 12.25 -20.55
CA GLY A 228 12.88 11.90 -21.40
C GLY A 228 12.45 11.47 -22.78
#